data_9e2c089a5b4df5813433d31107fe55e6
#
_entry.id   9e2c089a5b4df5813433d31107fe55e6
#
_cell.length_a   1.000
_cell.length_b   1.000
_cell.length_c   1.000
_cell.angle_alpha   90.00
_cell.angle_beta   90.00
_cell.angle_gamma   90.00
#
_symmetry.space_group_name_H-M   'P 1'
#
loop_
_entity.id
_entity.type
_entity.pdbx_description
1 polymer ?
#
loop_
_entity_poly.entity_id
_entity_poly.type
_entity_poly.pdbx_seq_one_letter_code
_entity_poly.pdbx_strand_id
1 'polypeptide(L)'
;ASVEKRDNPELIDKPVIVGGGDRGVVAAACYIARQYGVRSAMPAWQALKRCPHAVVIKPRMARYIKISQRIRDHMLSLTPLVQPLSIDEAFLDLSGTQKLHKCSPAEALMRLQKQIFDDIGITVSIGLGANKSLAKMASDRDKPNGFFVIGAAEAADWLAPQPVSVLFGIGKATVKKLDAAGYHSCADLVAAEKPRLEKVLGSQAGRIMALAQGIDPRPVTPERAAKSASNETTFLRDLKSYEDLEAVLERLCNKLAKRLQAGQL
;
A
#
# COMPACT_ATOMS: atom_id res chain seq x y z
N ALA A 1 -10.20 -3.92 7.59
CA ALA A 1 -10.27 -4.48 8.95
C ALA A 1 -10.46 -3.38 10.01
N SER A 2 -9.68 -2.29 9.97
CA SER A 2 -9.78 -1.21 10.98
C SER A 2 -11.17 -0.57 11.03
N VAL A 3 -11.78 -0.28 9.88
CA VAL A 3 -13.15 0.26 9.78
C VAL A 3 -14.18 -0.71 10.39
N GLU A 4 -14.00 -2.01 10.15
CA GLU A 4 -14.93 -3.02 10.71
C GLU A 4 -14.85 -3.08 12.24
N LYS A 5 -13.64 -3.08 12.79
CA LYS A 5 -13.43 -3.06 14.24
C LYS A 5 -13.92 -1.77 14.91
N ARG A 6 -13.75 -0.62 14.23
CA ARG A 6 -14.28 0.65 14.70
C ARG A 6 -15.82 0.66 14.73
N ASP A 7 -16.44 0.19 13.63
CA ASP A 7 -17.90 0.21 13.48
C ASP A 7 -18.59 -0.88 14.34
N ASN A 8 -17.86 -1.93 14.74
CA ASN A 8 -18.35 -2.98 15.62
C ASN A 8 -17.32 -3.30 16.72
N PRO A 9 -17.46 -2.74 17.92
CA PRO A 9 -16.54 -2.94 19.04
C PRO A 9 -16.34 -4.40 19.48
N GLU A 10 -17.32 -5.29 19.24
CA GLU A 10 -17.20 -6.71 19.56
C GLU A 10 -16.10 -7.43 18.75
N LEU A 11 -15.58 -6.78 17.71
CA LEU A 11 -14.50 -7.29 16.87
C LEU A 11 -13.11 -6.88 17.35
N ILE A 12 -13.00 -5.99 18.35
CA ILE A 12 -11.70 -5.39 18.75
C ILE A 12 -10.66 -6.45 19.05
N ASP A 13 -11.02 -7.46 19.87
CA ASP A 13 -10.11 -8.51 20.31
C ASP A 13 -10.18 -9.78 19.45
N LYS A 14 -10.93 -9.76 18.36
CA LYS A 14 -11.08 -10.92 17.47
C LYS A 14 -10.16 -10.83 16.26
N PRO A 15 -9.66 -11.95 15.74
CA PRO A 15 -9.02 -11.99 14.43
C PRO A 15 -10.08 -11.73 13.35
N VAL A 16 -9.91 -10.65 12.59
CA VAL A 16 -10.84 -10.21 11.54
C VAL A 16 -10.17 -10.31 10.17
N ILE A 17 -10.87 -10.96 9.25
CA ILE A 17 -10.52 -11.07 7.84
C ILE A 17 -11.62 -10.37 7.04
N VAL A 18 -11.24 -9.39 6.22
CA VAL A 18 -12.16 -8.80 5.22
C VAL A 18 -11.90 -9.50 3.89
N GLY A 19 -12.95 -10.00 3.27
CA GLY A 19 -12.86 -10.82 2.07
C GLY A 19 -13.77 -12.04 2.19
N GLY A 20 -13.32 -13.18 1.70
CA GLY A 20 -14.01 -14.45 1.83
C GLY A 20 -14.74 -14.88 0.55
N GLY A 21 -15.57 -15.92 0.69
CA GLY A 21 -16.14 -16.68 -0.42
C GLY A 21 -15.26 -17.87 -0.81
N ASP A 22 -15.86 -18.90 -1.38
CA ASP A 22 -15.20 -20.19 -1.64
C ASP A 22 -13.96 -20.07 -2.54
N ARG A 23 -14.01 -19.16 -3.51
CA ARG A 23 -12.91 -18.84 -4.43
C ARG A 23 -12.32 -17.45 -4.18
N GLY A 24 -12.73 -16.80 -3.09
CA GLY A 24 -12.28 -15.46 -2.75
C GLY A 24 -10.90 -15.42 -2.11
N VAL A 25 -10.38 -14.23 -1.98
CA VAL A 25 -9.11 -13.95 -1.31
C VAL A 25 -9.32 -13.02 -0.12
N VAL A 26 -8.34 -12.97 0.76
CA VAL A 26 -8.22 -11.99 1.82
C VAL A 26 -7.95 -10.62 1.20
N ALA A 27 -8.91 -9.69 1.27
CA ALA A 27 -8.70 -8.30 0.90
C ALA A 27 -7.87 -7.58 1.98
N ALA A 28 -8.22 -7.79 3.27
CA ALA A 28 -7.45 -7.25 4.39
C ALA A 28 -7.56 -8.18 5.60
N ALA A 29 -6.46 -8.26 6.37
CA ALA A 29 -6.41 -8.96 7.65
C ALA A 29 -5.99 -8.00 8.76
N CYS A 30 -6.69 -8.01 9.90
CA CYS A 30 -6.28 -7.25 11.09
C CYS A 30 -4.98 -7.81 11.69
N TYR A 31 -4.34 -7.03 12.57
CA TYR A 31 -3.06 -7.44 13.16
C TYR A 31 -3.16 -8.74 13.95
N ILE A 32 -4.27 -9.02 14.63
CA ILE A 32 -4.49 -10.30 15.33
C ILE A 32 -4.49 -11.44 14.31
N ALA A 33 -5.25 -11.35 13.21
CA ALA A 33 -5.26 -12.39 12.17
C ALA A 33 -3.87 -12.56 11.51
N ARG A 34 -3.09 -11.47 11.40
CA ARG A 34 -1.72 -11.53 10.87
C ARG A 34 -0.73 -12.30 11.75
N GLN A 35 -0.98 -12.38 13.07
CA GLN A 35 -0.17 -13.21 13.98
C GLN A 35 -0.28 -14.70 13.65
N TYR A 36 -1.43 -15.14 13.12
CA TYR A 36 -1.64 -16.51 12.61
C TYR A 36 -1.11 -16.70 11.17
N GLY A 37 -0.35 -15.74 10.64
CA GLY A 37 0.22 -15.80 9.30
C GLY A 37 -0.77 -15.51 8.17
N VAL A 38 -1.97 -14.97 8.46
CA VAL A 38 -2.91 -14.53 7.42
C VAL A 38 -2.38 -13.25 6.77
N ARG A 39 -2.45 -13.18 5.43
CA ARG A 39 -1.97 -12.02 4.62
C ARG A 39 -2.97 -11.70 3.52
N SER A 40 -2.96 -10.46 3.06
CA SER A 40 -3.72 -10.02 1.88
C SER A 40 -3.32 -10.85 0.65
N ALA A 41 -4.26 -11.02 -0.27
CA ALA A 41 -4.18 -11.87 -1.46
C ALA A 41 -4.08 -13.39 -1.18
N MET A 42 -4.06 -13.81 0.08
CA MET A 42 -4.12 -15.24 0.43
C MET A 42 -5.51 -15.80 0.09
N PRO A 43 -5.64 -17.02 -0.50
CA PRO A 43 -6.92 -17.69 -0.67
C PRO A 43 -7.68 -17.81 0.66
N ALA A 44 -8.98 -17.56 0.66
CA ALA A 44 -9.80 -17.54 1.88
C ALA A 44 -9.74 -18.86 2.64
N TRP A 45 -9.79 -20.00 1.93
CA TRP A 45 -9.65 -21.33 2.55
C TRP A 45 -8.33 -21.52 3.28
N GLN A 46 -7.23 -21.00 2.70
CA GLN A 46 -5.91 -21.10 3.33
C GLN A 46 -5.83 -20.20 4.58
N ALA A 47 -6.44 -19.00 4.52
CA ALA A 47 -6.51 -18.10 5.66
C ALA A 47 -7.29 -18.73 6.83
N LEU A 48 -8.43 -19.35 6.54
CA LEU A 48 -9.24 -20.07 7.55
C LEU A 48 -8.53 -21.32 8.09
N LYS A 49 -7.74 -22.01 7.27
CA LYS A 49 -6.90 -23.10 7.77
C LYS A 49 -5.86 -22.62 8.78
N ARG A 50 -5.32 -21.40 8.62
CA ARG A 50 -4.33 -20.81 9.54
C ARG A 50 -4.98 -20.19 10.78
N CYS A 51 -6.17 -19.64 10.64
CA CYS A 51 -6.93 -18.97 11.70
C CYS A 51 -8.41 -19.39 11.64
N PRO A 52 -8.75 -20.62 12.13
CA PRO A 52 -10.11 -21.18 12.00
C PRO A 52 -11.19 -20.36 12.73
N HIS A 53 -10.81 -19.64 13.77
CA HIS A 53 -11.70 -18.82 14.59
C HIS A 53 -11.78 -17.36 14.11
N ALA A 54 -11.23 -17.04 12.94
CA ALA A 54 -11.32 -15.70 12.39
C ALA A 54 -12.74 -15.34 11.99
N VAL A 55 -13.15 -14.11 12.32
CA VAL A 55 -14.41 -13.52 11.82
C VAL A 55 -14.20 -13.03 10.40
N VAL A 56 -14.90 -13.62 9.45
CA VAL A 56 -14.81 -13.25 8.03
C VAL A 56 -15.95 -12.28 7.70
N ILE A 57 -15.59 -11.12 7.16
CA ILE A 57 -16.54 -10.04 6.85
C ILE A 57 -16.46 -9.71 5.36
N LYS A 58 -17.63 -9.60 4.72
CA LYS A 58 -17.71 -9.14 3.32
C LYS A 58 -17.24 -7.68 3.20
N PRO A 59 -16.47 -7.33 2.16
CA PRO A 59 -15.99 -5.95 1.96
C PRO A 59 -17.15 -4.96 1.81
N ARG A 60 -17.13 -3.87 2.59
CA ARG A 60 -18.07 -2.74 2.47
C ARG A 60 -17.38 -1.56 1.75
N MET A 61 -17.03 -1.73 0.46
CA MET A 61 -16.17 -0.79 -0.29
C MET A 61 -16.67 0.65 -0.26
N ALA A 62 -17.97 0.90 -0.42
CA ALA A 62 -18.53 2.25 -0.34
C ALA A 62 -18.24 2.92 1.02
N ARG A 63 -18.30 2.14 2.12
CA ARG A 63 -17.95 2.61 3.47
C ARG A 63 -16.47 2.95 3.58
N TYR A 64 -15.59 2.10 3.03
CA TYR A 64 -14.13 2.32 3.08
C TYR A 64 -13.74 3.56 2.28
N ILE A 65 -14.32 3.74 1.08
CA ILE A 65 -14.09 4.92 0.25
C ILE A 65 -14.51 6.20 0.98
N LYS A 66 -15.68 6.21 1.61
CA LYS A 66 -16.15 7.37 2.39
C LYS A 66 -15.21 7.73 3.55
N ILE A 67 -14.67 6.73 4.24
CA ILE A 67 -13.69 6.96 5.31
C ILE A 67 -12.35 7.43 4.74
N SER A 68 -11.89 6.84 3.65
CA SER A 68 -10.69 7.28 2.94
C SER A 68 -10.77 8.74 2.51
N GLN A 69 -11.93 9.18 2.00
CA GLN A 69 -12.16 10.59 1.64
C GLN A 69 -12.02 11.52 2.84
N ARG A 70 -12.62 11.19 3.99
CA ARG A 70 -12.47 11.98 5.22
C ARG A 70 -11.01 12.08 5.68
N ILE A 71 -10.25 10.99 5.61
CA ILE A 71 -8.81 10.99 5.92
C ILE A 71 -8.06 11.88 4.92
N ARG A 72 -8.43 11.81 3.64
CA ARG A 72 -7.84 12.67 2.61
C ARG A 72 -8.12 14.16 2.84
N ASP A 73 -9.31 14.51 3.33
CA ASP A 73 -9.66 15.90 3.66
C ASP A 73 -8.72 16.45 4.75
N HIS A 74 -8.42 15.66 5.79
CA HIS A 74 -7.40 16.02 6.79
C HIS A 74 -6.00 16.17 6.18
N MET A 75 -5.61 15.32 5.22
CA MET A 75 -4.32 15.46 4.53
C MET A 75 -4.27 16.75 3.70
N LEU A 76 -5.36 17.08 2.98
CA LEU A 76 -5.46 18.27 2.15
C LEU A 76 -5.45 19.57 2.98
N SER A 77 -5.83 19.55 4.25
CA SER A 77 -5.69 20.69 5.16
C SER A 77 -4.22 21.04 5.48
N LEU A 78 -3.29 20.09 5.30
CA LEU A 78 -1.86 20.33 5.49
C LEU A 78 -1.17 20.83 4.23
N THR A 79 -1.54 20.27 3.07
CA THR A 79 -0.91 20.58 1.78
C THR A 79 -1.83 20.19 0.64
N PRO A 80 -1.89 20.97 -0.46
CA PRO A 80 -2.59 20.54 -1.66
C PRO A 80 -1.86 19.40 -2.40
N LEU A 81 -0.58 19.16 -2.11
CA LEU A 81 0.24 18.14 -2.74
C LEU A 81 0.04 16.78 -2.07
N VAL A 82 -1.14 16.21 -2.24
CA VAL A 82 -1.51 14.88 -1.76
C VAL A 82 -1.68 13.94 -2.93
N GLN A 83 -0.84 12.91 -3.03
CA GLN A 83 -0.88 11.86 -4.05
C GLN A 83 -1.44 10.57 -3.48
N PRO A 84 -2.70 10.19 -3.73
CA PRO A 84 -3.21 8.88 -3.36
C PRO A 84 -2.50 7.77 -4.13
N LEU A 85 -2.14 6.69 -3.43
CA LEU A 85 -1.67 5.44 -4.03
C LEU A 85 -2.79 4.40 -4.09
N SER A 86 -3.63 4.39 -3.06
CA SER A 86 -4.78 3.49 -2.90
C SER A 86 -5.84 4.18 -2.02
N ILE A 87 -6.86 3.45 -1.59
CA ILE A 87 -7.86 3.95 -0.63
C ILE A 87 -7.30 4.11 0.80
N ASP A 88 -6.12 3.58 1.09
CA ASP A 88 -5.51 3.55 2.42
C ASP A 88 -4.08 4.08 2.47
N GLU A 89 -3.52 4.51 1.35
CA GLU A 89 -2.16 5.05 1.26
C GLU A 89 -2.11 6.34 0.42
N ALA A 90 -1.36 7.33 0.89
CA ALA A 90 -1.05 8.54 0.14
C ALA A 90 0.34 9.07 0.49
N PHE A 91 0.95 9.80 -0.45
CA PHE A 91 2.10 10.66 -0.20
C PHE A 91 1.64 12.11 -0.06
N LEU A 92 2.29 12.83 0.84
CA LEU A 92 2.13 14.26 1.03
C LEU A 92 3.49 14.94 0.81
N ASP A 93 3.50 16.06 0.12
CA ASP A 93 4.67 16.94 0.09
C ASP A 93 4.43 18.14 1.01
N LEU A 94 5.22 18.25 2.06
CA LEU A 94 5.17 19.32 3.05
C LEU A 94 6.26 20.36 2.86
N SER A 95 6.97 20.32 1.73
CA SER A 95 8.01 21.31 1.42
C SER A 95 7.41 22.72 1.42
N GLY A 96 8.06 23.64 2.12
CA GLY A 96 7.63 25.04 2.22
C GLY A 96 6.43 25.32 3.14
N THR A 97 5.80 24.31 3.75
CA THR A 97 4.60 24.50 4.59
C THR A 97 4.89 24.92 6.03
N GLN A 98 6.17 24.92 6.48
CA GLN A 98 6.55 25.23 7.86
C GLN A 98 6.09 26.61 8.33
N LYS A 99 6.19 27.64 7.47
CA LYS A 99 5.75 29.00 7.80
C LYS A 99 4.22 29.07 7.98
N LEU A 100 3.49 28.31 7.17
CA LEU A 100 2.02 28.24 7.23
C LEU A 100 1.57 27.57 8.53
N HIS A 101 2.14 26.41 8.86
CA HIS A 101 1.75 25.63 10.04
C HIS A 101 2.44 26.07 11.33
N LYS A 102 3.43 26.97 11.25
CA LYS A 102 4.24 27.45 12.39
C LYS A 102 4.84 26.32 13.24
N CYS A 103 5.15 25.19 12.59
CA CYS A 103 5.74 24.02 13.23
C CYS A 103 6.57 23.21 12.22
N SER A 104 7.33 22.24 12.70
CA SER A 104 8.07 21.31 11.85
C SER A 104 7.14 20.37 11.08
N PRO A 105 7.55 19.80 9.92
CA PRO A 105 6.79 18.77 9.22
C PRO A 105 6.46 17.57 10.11
N ALA A 106 7.37 17.16 10.99
CA ALA A 106 7.15 16.07 11.92
C ALA A 106 6.00 16.39 12.88
N GLU A 107 6.00 17.58 13.48
CA GLU A 107 4.95 18.02 14.40
C GLU A 107 3.60 18.16 13.67
N ALA A 108 3.57 18.72 12.47
CA ALA A 108 2.35 18.80 11.67
C ALA A 108 1.74 17.42 11.38
N LEU A 109 2.59 16.43 11.06
CA LEU A 109 2.16 15.05 10.81
C LEU A 109 1.72 14.31 12.08
N MET A 110 2.34 14.58 13.24
CA MET A 110 1.87 14.03 14.53
C MET A 110 0.50 14.59 14.89
N ARG A 111 0.27 15.88 14.65
CA ARG A 111 -1.06 16.48 14.81
C ARG A 111 -2.09 15.86 13.87
N LEU A 112 -1.73 15.63 12.60
CA LEU A 112 -2.58 14.93 11.64
C LEU A 112 -2.93 13.51 12.09
N GLN A 113 -1.95 12.74 12.57
CA GLN A 113 -2.16 11.38 13.08
C GLN A 113 -3.19 11.37 14.23
N LYS A 114 -3.03 12.32 15.16
CA LYS A 114 -3.96 12.49 16.28
C LYS A 114 -5.35 12.92 15.81
N GLN A 115 -5.47 13.91 14.91
CA GLN A 115 -6.76 14.37 14.38
C GLN A 115 -7.52 13.25 13.66
N ILE A 116 -6.84 12.45 12.83
CA ILE A 116 -7.47 11.30 12.16
C ILE A 116 -8.02 10.30 13.20
N PHE A 117 -7.28 10.05 14.27
CA PHE A 117 -7.76 9.16 15.33
C PHE A 117 -8.94 9.75 16.08
N ASP A 118 -8.86 11.01 16.52
CA ASP A 118 -9.91 11.67 17.30
C ASP A 118 -11.22 11.81 16.49
N ASP A 119 -11.13 12.20 15.21
CA ASP A 119 -12.31 12.50 14.39
C ASP A 119 -12.89 11.26 13.69
N ILE A 120 -12.05 10.28 13.40
CA ILE A 120 -12.45 9.13 12.58
C ILE A 120 -12.38 7.80 13.35
N GLY A 121 -11.59 7.71 14.41
CA GLY A 121 -11.41 6.49 15.20
C GLY A 121 -10.59 5.42 14.47
N ILE A 122 -9.66 5.82 13.59
CA ILE A 122 -8.76 4.93 12.87
C ILE A 122 -7.33 5.36 13.09
N THR A 123 -6.45 4.41 13.40
CA THR A 123 -5.02 4.64 13.49
C THR A 123 -4.38 4.62 12.11
N VAL A 124 -3.40 5.50 11.90
CA VAL A 124 -2.56 5.54 10.71
C VAL A 124 -1.09 5.47 11.11
N SER A 125 -0.24 4.87 10.27
CA SER A 125 1.21 4.92 10.46
C SER A 125 1.81 5.89 9.46
N ILE A 126 2.66 6.77 9.95
CA ILE A 126 3.26 7.86 9.17
C ILE A 126 4.77 7.67 9.10
N GLY A 127 5.31 7.82 7.89
CA GLY A 127 6.74 7.92 7.65
C GLY A 127 7.09 9.28 7.07
N LEU A 128 8.09 9.93 7.65
CA LEU A 128 8.66 11.17 7.13
C LEU A 128 10.04 10.89 6.56
N GLY A 129 10.32 11.40 5.37
CA GLY A 129 11.60 11.26 4.71
C GLY A 129 11.77 12.29 3.59
N ALA A 130 12.99 12.47 3.12
CA ALA A 130 13.32 13.46 2.09
C ALA A 130 12.69 13.17 0.71
N ASN A 131 12.17 11.97 0.50
CA ASN A 131 11.52 11.57 -0.75
C ASN A 131 10.51 10.44 -0.51
N LYS A 132 9.75 10.10 -1.56
CA LYS A 132 8.67 9.11 -1.47
C LYS A 132 9.15 7.72 -1.03
N SER A 133 10.33 7.30 -1.49
CA SER A 133 10.86 5.98 -1.13
C SER A 133 11.18 5.90 0.36
N LEU A 134 11.90 6.88 0.88
CA LEU A 134 12.25 6.97 2.31
C LEU A 134 11.00 7.08 3.19
N ALA A 135 10.06 7.97 2.82
CA ALA A 135 8.80 8.13 3.54
C ALA A 135 7.98 6.82 3.59
N LYS A 136 7.92 6.08 2.47
CA LYS A 136 7.20 4.79 2.43
C LYS A 136 7.88 3.74 3.32
N MET A 137 9.20 3.61 3.27
CA MET A 137 9.95 2.69 4.13
C MET A 137 9.79 3.06 5.61
N ALA A 138 9.89 4.35 5.93
CA ALA A 138 9.66 4.85 7.29
C ALA A 138 8.25 4.50 7.80
N SER A 139 7.21 4.64 6.96
CA SER A 139 5.84 4.35 7.36
C SER A 139 5.59 2.88 7.71
N ASP A 140 6.43 1.96 7.22
CA ASP A 140 6.30 0.52 7.48
C ASP A 140 7.07 0.06 8.72
N ARG A 141 7.99 0.90 9.25
CA ARG A 141 8.93 0.54 10.31
C ARG A 141 8.25 0.18 11.64
N ASP A 142 7.36 1.05 12.11
CA ASP A 142 6.77 0.94 13.45
C ASP A 142 5.25 0.67 13.41
N LYS A 143 4.78 -0.05 12.38
CA LYS A 143 3.35 -0.47 12.31
C LYS A 143 2.99 -1.41 13.46
N PRO A 144 1.79 -1.29 14.05
CA PRO A 144 0.71 -0.32 13.77
C PRO A 144 0.88 1.02 14.51
N ASN A 145 0.18 2.06 14.02
CA ASN A 145 0.11 3.41 14.61
C ASN A 145 1.49 4.04 14.88
N GLY A 146 2.47 3.69 14.05
CA GLY A 146 3.84 4.16 14.18
C GLY A 146 4.05 5.54 13.58
N PHE A 147 5.12 6.18 14.02
CA PHE A 147 5.66 7.41 13.45
C PHE A 147 7.18 7.29 13.38
N PHE A 148 7.72 7.30 12.18
CA PHE A 148 9.16 7.13 11.98
C PHE A 148 9.72 8.17 11.00
N VAL A 149 10.92 8.66 11.28
CA VAL A 149 11.60 9.66 10.45
C VAL A 149 12.91 9.08 9.93
N ILE A 150 13.16 9.22 8.64
CA ILE A 150 14.45 8.95 8.03
C ILE A 150 14.99 10.30 7.53
N GLY A 151 15.95 10.87 8.24
CA GLY A 151 16.61 12.12 7.88
C GLY A 151 17.38 12.00 6.56
N ALA A 152 17.49 13.09 5.80
CA ALA A 152 18.19 13.08 4.52
C ALA A 152 19.67 12.73 4.68
N ALA A 153 20.31 13.27 5.71
CA ALA A 153 21.75 13.04 5.99
C ALA A 153 22.04 11.60 6.44
N GLU A 154 21.07 10.95 7.10
CA GLU A 154 21.21 9.62 7.69
C GLU A 154 20.70 8.50 6.78
N ALA A 155 20.06 8.87 5.67
CA ALA A 155 19.34 7.92 4.81
C ALA A 155 20.24 6.80 4.26
N ALA A 156 21.44 7.15 3.81
CA ALA A 156 22.39 6.16 3.25
C ALA A 156 22.88 5.18 4.32
N ASP A 157 23.24 5.68 5.50
CA ASP A 157 23.71 4.85 6.62
C ASP A 157 22.60 3.98 7.19
N TRP A 158 21.38 4.52 7.25
CA TRP A 158 20.21 3.77 7.68
C TRP A 158 19.87 2.65 6.69
N LEU A 159 19.98 2.89 5.38
CA LEU A 159 19.69 1.93 4.33
C LEU A 159 20.75 0.84 4.21
N ALA A 160 22.02 1.16 4.33
CA ALA A 160 23.12 0.24 4.05
C ALA A 160 22.93 -1.17 4.65
N PRO A 161 22.59 -1.34 5.95
CA PRO A 161 22.40 -2.66 6.55
C PRO A 161 21.02 -3.28 6.25
N GLN A 162 20.11 -2.55 5.62
CA GLN A 162 18.75 -3.07 5.39
C GLN A 162 18.74 -4.13 4.28
N PRO A 163 17.89 -5.16 4.39
CA PRO A 163 17.72 -6.13 3.33
C PRO A 163 17.12 -5.48 2.09
N VAL A 164 17.45 -5.96 0.90
CA VAL A 164 16.94 -5.44 -0.38
C VAL A 164 15.40 -5.42 -0.45
N SER A 165 14.74 -6.27 0.31
CA SER A 165 13.28 -6.36 0.39
C SER A 165 12.60 -5.13 1.02
N VAL A 166 13.35 -4.25 1.71
CA VAL A 166 12.79 -3.03 2.30
C VAL A 166 12.52 -1.96 1.23
N LEU A 167 13.25 -2.01 0.12
CA LEU A 167 13.16 -0.98 -0.92
C LEU A 167 11.79 -0.92 -1.57
N PHE A 168 11.22 0.27 -1.59
CA PHE A 168 9.90 0.51 -2.15
C PHE A 168 9.79 0.11 -3.64
N GLY A 169 8.89 -0.82 -3.90
CA GLY A 169 8.62 -1.33 -5.26
C GLY A 169 9.46 -2.56 -5.64
N ILE A 170 10.20 -3.14 -4.72
CA ILE A 170 10.85 -4.44 -4.89
C ILE A 170 9.91 -5.54 -4.35
N GLY A 171 9.37 -6.35 -5.26
CA GLY A 171 8.51 -7.48 -4.93
C GLY A 171 9.31 -8.77 -4.68
N LYS A 172 8.64 -9.79 -4.12
CA LYS A 172 9.25 -11.10 -3.77
C LYS A 172 10.01 -11.76 -4.93
N ALA A 173 9.53 -11.62 -6.17
CA ALA A 173 10.21 -12.19 -7.33
C ALA A 173 11.55 -11.49 -7.62
N THR A 174 11.60 -10.17 -7.43
CA THR A 174 12.84 -9.39 -7.59
C THR A 174 13.81 -9.69 -6.46
N VAL A 175 13.33 -9.80 -5.22
CA VAL A 175 14.15 -10.23 -4.06
C VAL A 175 14.82 -11.57 -4.36
N LYS A 176 14.06 -12.58 -4.80
CA LYS A 176 14.64 -13.89 -5.15
C LYS A 176 15.72 -13.80 -6.23
N LYS A 177 15.57 -12.95 -7.24
CA LYS A 177 16.60 -12.75 -8.28
C LYS A 177 17.86 -12.10 -7.71
N LEU A 178 17.70 -11.13 -6.82
CA LEU A 178 18.81 -10.45 -6.16
C LEU A 178 19.55 -11.42 -5.22
N ASP A 179 18.83 -12.16 -4.38
CA ASP A 179 19.39 -13.14 -3.46
C ASP A 179 20.19 -14.21 -4.22
N ALA A 180 19.65 -14.74 -5.34
CA ALA A 180 20.34 -15.72 -6.18
C ALA A 180 21.60 -15.15 -6.85
N ALA A 181 21.70 -13.83 -7.01
CA ALA A 181 22.86 -13.15 -7.56
C ALA A 181 23.84 -12.66 -6.48
N GLY A 182 23.56 -12.94 -5.19
CA GLY A 182 24.40 -12.57 -4.04
C GLY A 182 24.20 -11.15 -3.52
N TYR A 183 23.08 -10.49 -3.86
CA TYR A 183 22.73 -9.17 -3.35
C TYR A 183 21.65 -9.30 -2.27
N HIS A 184 22.01 -9.16 -1.01
CA HIS A 184 21.11 -9.37 0.13
C HIS A 184 20.75 -8.06 0.84
N SER A 185 21.67 -7.09 0.85
CA SER A 185 21.53 -5.79 1.52
C SER A 185 21.52 -4.63 0.52
N CYS A 186 21.08 -3.46 1.00
CA CYS A 186 21.22 -2.23 0.23
C CYS A 186 22.68 -1.87 -0.03
N ALA A 187 23.60 -2.16 0.92
CA ALA A 187 25.03 -1.97 0.74
C ALA A 187 25.56 -2.79 -0.44
N ASP A 188 25.12 -4.05 -0.60
CA ASP A 188 25.52 -4.87 -1.74
C ASP A 188 25.10 -4.27 -3.08
N LEU A 189 23.91 -3.66 -3.12
CA LEU A 189 23.41 -2.97 -4.33
C LEU A 189 24.19 -1.71 -4.64
N VAL A 190 24.62 -0.95 -3.62
CA VAL A 190 25.43 0.26 -3.79
C VAL A 190 26.84 -0.09 -4.27
N ALA A 191 27.41 -1.17 -3.75
CA ALA A 191 28.76 -1.65 -4.15
C ALA A 191 28.75 -2.41 -5.50
N ALA A 192 27.59 -2.75 -6.05
CA ALA A 192 27.47 -3.54 -7.26
C ALA A 192 27.94 -2.75 -8.50
N GLU A 193 28.65 -3.43 -9.39
CA GLU A 193 28.89 -2.91 -10.73
C GLU A 193 27.57 -2.89 -11.53
N LYS A 194 27.24 -1.70 -12.06
CA LYS A 194 25.99 -1.49 -12.79
C LYS A 194 25.77 -2.51 -13.92
N PRO A 195 26.75 -2.87 -14.77
CA PRO A 195 26.55 -3.88 -15.83
C PRO A 195 26.19 -5.26 -15.30
N ARG A 196 26.72 -5.63 -14.13
CA ARG A 196 26.40 -6.90 -13.48
C ARG A 196 24.97 -6.90 -12.93
N LEU A 197 24.54 -5.79 -12.33
CA LEU A 197 23.20 -5.66 -11.81
C LEU A 197 22.15 -5.56 -12.95
N GLU A 198 22.51 -4.96 -14.09
CA GLU A 198 21.66 -4.91 -15.28
C GLU A 198 21.37 -6.29 -15.88
N LYS A 199 22.30 -7.25 -15.77
CA LYS A 199 22.03 -8.65 -16.16
C LYS A 199 20.96 -9.30 -15.30
N VAL A 200 20.81 -8.90 -14.03
CA VAL A 200 19.83 -9.44 -13.08
C VAL A 200 18.48 -8.74 -13.18
N LEU A 201 18.50 -7.41 -13.30
CA LEU A 201 17.32 -6.53 -13.15
C LEU A 201 16.89 -5.84 -14.45
N GLY A 202 17.69 -5.93 -15.52
CA GLY A 202 17.44 -5.20 -16.75
C GLY A 202 17.44 -3.70 -16.53
N SER A 203 16.52 -2.99 -17.17
CA SER A 203 16.36 -1.53 -17.09
C SER A 203 16.05 -1.00 -15.67
N GLN A 204 15.70 -1.86 -14.72
CA GLN A 204 15.41 -1.47 -13.34
C GLN A 204 16.68 -1.25 -12.49
N ALA A 205 17.84 -1.72 -12.94
CA ALA A 205 19.07 -1.72 -12.16
C ALA A 205 19.46 -0.33 -11.66
N GLY A 206 19.53 0.66 -12.54
CA GLY A 206 19.91 2.04 -12.17
C GLY A 206 18.95 2.65 -11.14
N ARG A 207 17.65 2.42 -11.30
CA ARG A 207 16.65 2.90 -10.35
C ARG A 207 16.81 2.23 -8.98
N ILE A 208 17.02 0.92 -8.94
CA ILE A 208 17.15 0.16 -7.69
C ILE A 208 18.43 0.55 -6.96
N MET A 209 19.54 0.76 -7.67
CA MET A 209 20.78 1.30 -7.08
C MET A 209 20.55 2.69 -6.46
N ALA A 210 19.86 3.59 -7.16
CA ALA A 210 19.55 4.92 -6.63
C ALA A 210 18.68 4.83 -5.35
N LEU A 211 17.67 3.97 -5.34
CA LEU A 211 16.83 3.73 -4.16
C LEU A 211 17.64 3.19 -2.98
N ALA A 212 18.61 2.31 -3.21
CA ALA A 212 19.50 1.78 -2.18
C ALA A 212 20.43 2.86 -1.58
N GLN A 213 20.69 3.94 -2.33
CA GLN A 213 21.41 5.14 -1.87
C GLN A 213 20.47 6.17 -1.20
N GLY A 214 19.18 5.90 -1.08
CA GLY A 214 18.20 6.85 -0.57
C GLY A 214 17.75 7.91 -1.58
N ILE A 215 18.02 7.72 -2.86
CA ILE A 215 17.71 8.68 -3.93
C ILE A 215 16.45 8.27 -4.66
N ASP A 216 15.42 9.12 -4.63
CA ASP A 216 14.17 8.98 -5.38
C ASP A 216 13.71 10.35 -5.90
N PRO A 217 13.98 10.69 -7.17
CA PRO A 217 13.66 12.02 -7.71
C PRO A 217 12.19 12.22 -8.07
N ARG A 218 11.32 11.22 -7.87
CA ARG A 218 9.92 11.29 -8.26
C ARG A 218 9.15 12.30 -7.40
N PRO A 219 8.53 13.34 -7.97
CA PRO A 219 7.73 14.29 -7.21
C PRO A 219 6.43 13.66 -6.71
N VAL A 220 5.80 14.30 -5.73
CA VAL A 220 4.41 14.04 -5.37
C VAL A 220 3.53 14.65 -6.44
N THR A 221 2.68 13.83 -7.08
CA THR A 221 1.81 14.23 -8.19
C THR A 221 0.36 13.94 -7.79
N PRO A 222 -0.41 14.97 -7.38
CA PRO A 222 -1.78 14.80 -6.89
C PRO A 222 -2.72 14.18 -7.93
N GLU A 223 -2.62 14.64 -9.16
CA GLU A 223 -3.43 14.14 -10.27
C GLU A 223 -2.67 13.15 -11.12
N ARG A 224 -3.33 12.06 -11.44
CA ARG A 224 -2.78 11.02 -12.27
C ARG A 224 -3.83 10.53 -13.24
N ALA A 225 -3.58 10.70 -14.53
CA ALA A 225 -4.43 10.13 -15.57
C ALA A 225 -4.52 8.61 -15.43
N ALA A 226 -5.71 8.06 -15.58
CA ALA A 226 -5.90 6.63 -15.66
C ALA A 226 -5.20 6.08 -16.91
N LYS A 227 -4.39 5.02 -16.73
CA LYS A 227 -3.66 4.38 -17.85
C LYS A 227 -4.43 3.20 -18.44
N SER A 228 -5.30 2.60 -17.66
CA SER A 228 -6.12 1.44 -18.05
C SER A 228 -7.39 1.39 -17.23
N ALA A 229 -8.43 0.83 -17.79
CA ALA A 229 -9.65 0.47 -17.11
C ALA A 229 -9.96 -1.00 -17.38
N SER A 230 -10.37 -1.74 -16.34
CA SER A 230 -10.73 -3.15 -16.47
C SER A 230 -11.93 -3.50 -15.60
N ASN A 231 -12.66 -4.52 -16.00
CA ASN A 231 -13.63 -5.21 -15.16
C ASN A 231 -13.31 -6.69 -15.14
N GLU A 232 -13.44 -7.29 -13.97
CA GLU A 232 -13.23 -8.71 -13.78
C GLU A 232 -14.32 -9.30 -12.87
N THR A 233 -14.50 -10.59 -12.94
CA THR A 233 -15.38 -11.35 -12.05
C THR A 233 -14.78 -12.71 -11.76
N THR A 234 -15.06 -13.24 -10.56
CA THR A 234 -14.70 -14.61 -10.17
C THR A 234 -15.98 -15.43 -10.06
N PHE A 235 -16.00 -16.58 -10.69
CA PHE A 235 -17.16 -17.48 -10.67
C PHE A 235 -17.09 -18.41 -9.45
N LEU A 236 -18.25 -18.71 -8.88
CA LEU A 236 -18.35 -19.70 -7.79
C LEU A 236 -18.06 -21.13 -8.30
N ARG A 237 -18.38 -21.40 -9.56
CA ARG A 237 -18.09 -22.66 -10.27
C ARG A 237 -17.49 -22.35 -11.63
N ASP A 238 -16.73 -23.30 -12.18
CA ASP A 238 -16.19 -23.16 -13.53
C ASP A 238 -17.33 -23.16 -14.53
N LEU A 239 -17.33 -22.21 -15.45
CA LEU A 239 -18.22 -22.18 -16.59
C LEU A 239 -17.68 -23.16 -17.63
N LYS A 240 -18.57 -23.94 -18.24
CA LYS A 240 -18.19 -25.02 -19.17
C LYS A 240 -18.70 -24.78 -20.59
N SER A 241 -19.68 -23.89 -20.77
CA SER A 241 -20.24 -23.58 -22.08
C SER A 241 -19.68 -22.26 -22.61
N TYR A 242 -19.63 -22.13 -23.94
CA TYR A 242 -19.24 -20.92 -24.63
C TYR A 242 -20.29 -19.82 -24.41
N GLU A 243 -21.56 -20.19 -24.46
CA GLU A 243 -22.72 -19.31 -24.29
C GLU A 243 -22.71 -18.63 -22.92
N ASP A 244 -22.40 -19.37 -21.84
CA ASP A 244 -22.29 -18.83 -20.49
C ASP A 244 -21.14 -17.81 -20.39
N LEU A 245 -20.00 -18.10 -21.04
CA LEU A 245 -18.84 -17.20 -21.07
C LEU A 245 -19.15 -15.93 -21.87
N GLU A 246 -19.83 -16.05 -23.03
CA GLU A 246 -20.22 -14.92 -23.87
C GLU A 246 -21.14 -13.96 -23.12
N ALA A 247 -22.19 -14.47 -22.48
CA ALA A 247 -23.11 -13.66 -21.67
C ALA A 247 -22.41 -12.89 -20.54
N VAL A 248 -21.40 -13.50 -19.89
CA VAL A 248 -20.60 -12.83 -18.87
C VAL A 248 -19.69 -11.77 -19.49
N LEU A 249 -19.05 -12.08 -20.61
CA LEU A 249 -18.16 -11.14 -21.31
C LEU A 249 -18.93 -9.89 -21.76
N GLU A 250 -20.10 -10.06 -22.36
CA GLU A 250 -20.97 -8.96 -22.77
C GLU A 250 -21.33 -8.05 -21.59
N ARG A 251 -21.70 -8.62 -20.46
CA ARG A 251 -22.00 -7.85 -19.23
C ARG A 251 -20.77 -7.08 -18.74
N LEU A 252 -19.57 -7.69 -18.76
CA LEU A 252 -18.34 -7.04 -18.34
C LEU A 252 -17.96 -5.91 -19.31
N CYS A 253 -18.08 -6.10 -20.61
CA CYS A 253 -17.85 -5.09 -21.64
C CYS A 253 -18.82 -3.91 -21.49
N ASN A 254 -20.11 -4.15 -21.32
CA ASN A 254 -21.13 -3.12 -21.10
C ASN A 254 -20.83 -2.29 -19.85
N LYS A 255 -20.39 -2.94 -18.76
CA LYS A 255 -19.98 -2.26 -17.53
C LYS A 255 -18.71 -1.44 -17.74
N LEU A 256 -17.73 -1.95 -18.52
CA LEU A 256 -16.52 -1.24 -18.86
C LEU A 256 -16.80 -0.01 -19.71
N ALA A 257 -17.62 -0.15 -20.76
CA ALA A 257 -18.01 0.95 -21.64
C ALA A 257 -18.64 2.11 -20.85
N LYS A 258 -19.59 1.81 -19.93
CA LYS A 258 -20.20 2.82 -19.06
C LYS A 258 -19.16 3.54 -18.18
N ARG A 259 -18.15 2.83 -17.69
CA ARG A 259 -17.08 3.43 -16.89
C ARG A 259 -16.16 4.32 -17.70
N LEU A 260 -15.83 3.92 -18.93
CA LEU A 260 -15.01 4.73 -19.87
C LEU A 260 -15.75 6.02 -20.22
N GLN A 261 -17.04 5.94 -20.55
CA GLN A 261 -17.88 7.11 -20.84
C GLN A 261 -17.96 8.08 -19.64
N ALA A 262 -18.19 7.55 -18.42
CA ALA A 262 -18.28 8.37 -17.22
C ALA A 262 -16.94 9.00 -16.81
N GLY A 263 -15.82 8.35 -17.12
CA GLY A 263 -14.47 8.82 -16.82
C GLY A 263 -13.85 9.71 -17.92
N GLN A 264 -14.55 9.94 -19.03
CA GLN A 264 -14.02 10.64 -20.22
C GLN A 264 -12.69 10.04 -20.72
N LEU A 265 -12.57 8.70 -20.68
CA LEU A 265 -11.40 7.92 -21.08
C LEU A 265 -11.61 7.34 -22.49
#